data_46ac871a5d2d7c203bdc437b33b116ab
#
_entry.id   46ac871a5d2d7c203bdc437b33b116ab
#
_cell.length_a   1.000
_cell.length_b   1.000
_cell.length_c   1.000
_cell.angle_alpha   90.00
_cell.angle_beta   90.00
_cell.angle_gamma   90.00
#
_symmetry.space_group_name_H-M   'P 1'
#
loop_
_entity.id
_entity.type
_entity.pdbx_description
1 polymer ?
#
loop_
_entity_poly.entity_id
_entity_poly.type
_entity_poly.pdbx_seq_one_letter_code
_entity_poly.pdbx_strand_id
1 'polypeptide(L)'
;MKRFILPAFTAFATALPAAAEPETYTVDPQHTWPTYEVLHFGYSLQRGRFDKTSGKITLDIAAKKGSADIAIDAASVDSGVPKLDDHLKSEDFFNVAKNPQITFKSSDLAFDGDNVTSATGDLTMNGITRPVTLKANIFKCAPHPVTKKKQCGGDFVTTVKRSDFGMKYALGPLADEVTLHISVESIKD
;
A
#
# COMPACT_ATOMS: atom_id res chain seq x y z
N MET A 1 6.76 79.08 8.09
CA MET A 1 7.34 77.75 8.24
C MET A 1 6.26 76.72 7.95
N LYS A 2 6.27 76.07 6.76
CA LYS A 2 5.31 75.03 6.38
C LYS A 2 5.96 73.68 6.71
N ARG A 3 5.37 72.92 7.68
CA ARG A 3 5.78 71.54 8.01
C ARG A 3 5.15 70.55 7.02
N PHE A 4 5.96 69.90 6.23
CA PHE A 4 5.54 68.76 5.42
C PHE A 4 5.49 67.52 6.30
N ILE A 5 4.31 66.88 6.42
CA ILE A 5 4.13 65.58 7.06
C ILE A 5 4.20 64.53 5.95
N LEU A 6 5.24 63.68 5.97
CA LEU A 6 5.34 62.51 5.08
C LEU A 6 4.47 61.40 5.66
N PRO A 7 3.60 60.76 4.87
CA PRO A 7 2.91 59.55 5.35
C PRO A 7 3.86 58.34 5.34
N ALA A 8 3.99 57.70 6.47
CA ALA A 8 4.70 56.43 6.59
C ALA A 8 3.83 55.30 5.98
N PHE A 9 4.26 54.75 4.86
CA PHE A 9 3.68 53.55 4.27
C PHE A 9 4.18 52.32 5.03
N THR A 10 3.31 51.71 5.84
CA THR A 10 3.59 50.44 6.50
C THR A 10 3.33 49.28 5.49
N ALA A 11 4.37 48.70 4.97
CA ALA A 11 4.25 47.52 4.12
C ALA A 11 3.87 46.31 4.99
N PHE A 12 2.66 45.80 4.81
CA PHE A 12 2.23 44.50 5.37
C PHE A 12 2.87 43.39 4.55
N ALA A 13 3.89 42.74 5.10
CA ALA A 13 4.44 41.52 4.54
C ALA A 13 3.45 40.37 4.86
N THR A 14 2.72 39.91 3.85
CA THR A 14 1.93 38.65 3.96
C THR A 14 2.88 37.48 3.94
N ALA A 15 3.09 36.84 5.07
CA ALA A 15 3.78 35.54 5.14
C ALA A 15 2.90 34.51 4.42
N LEU A 16 3.39 33.97 3.31
CA LEU A 16 2.80 32.79 2.68
C LEU A 16 2.92 31.60 3.67
N PRO A 17 1.87 30.79 3.85
CA PRO A 17 1.99 29.58 4.65
C PRO A 17 3.08 28.70 4.03
N ALA A 18 4.05 28.29 4.82
CA ALA A 18 5.04 27.30 4.41
C ALA A 18 4.29 26.02 4.02
N ALA A 19 4.48 25.55 2.79
CA ALA A 19 3.98 24.23 2.39
C ALA A 19 4.60 23.19 3.33
N ALA A 20 3.77 22.30 3.87
CA ALA A 20 4.28 21.19 4.67
C ALA A 20 5.13 20.29 3.76
N GLU A 21 6.32 19.92 4.22
CA GLU A 21 7.18 18.98 3.49
C GLU A 21 6.58 17.57 3.48
N PRO A 22 6.70 16.81 2.38
CA PRO A 22 6.30 15.41 2.34
C PRO A 22 6.97 14.60 3.44
N GLU A 23 6.22 13.77 4.13
CA GLU A 23 6.72 12.91 5.19
C GLU A 23 6.93 11.48 4.67
N THR A 24 8.09 10.88 4.96
CA THR A 24 8.41 9.49 4.60
C THR A 24 8.20 8.57 5.79
N TYR A 25 7.62 7.42 5.51
CA TYR A 25 7.30 6.39 6.48
C TYR A 25 7.89 5.06 6.02
N THR A 26 8.54 4.35 6.93
CA THR A 26 9.01 2.97 6.71
C THR A 26 7.92 2.00 7.13
N VAL A 27 7.60 1.04 6.28
CA VAL A 27 6.65 -0.05 6.58
C VAL A 27 7.12 -0.82 7.81
N ASP A 28 6.21 -1.05 8.75
CA ASP A 28 6.43 -1.92 9.91
C ASP A 28 6.11 -3.38 9.52
N PRO A 29 7.12 -4.26 9.38
CA PRO A 29 6.90 -5.63 8.94
C PRO A 29 6.17 -6.50 9.98
N GLN A 30 6.07 -6.06 11.23
CA GLN A 30 5.36 -6.80 12.28
C GLN A 30 3.85 -6.59 12.21
N HIS A 31 3.40 -5.49 11.58
CA HIS A 31 1.99 -5.12 11.47
C HIS A 31 1.54 -4.92 10.02
N THR A 32 2.30 -5.44 9.05
CA THR A 32 1.97 -5.33 7.63
C THR A 32 1.93 -6.71 7.00
N TRP A 33 0.70 -7.19 6.79
CA TRP A 33 0.46 -8.54 6.27
C TRP A 33 -0.54 -8.51 5.12
N PRO A 34 -0.06 -8.59 3.88
CA PRO A 34 -0.91 -8.85 2.74
C PRO A 34 -1.51 -10.25 2.85
N THR A 35 -2.83 -10.33 2.76
CA THR A 35 -3.58 -11.58 2.76
C THR A 35 -4.36 -11.74 1.46
N TYR A 36 -4.70 -12.96 1.11
CA TYR A 36 -5.53 -13.27 -0.03
C TYR A 36 -6.65 -14.22 0.34
N GLU A 37 -7.76 -14.13 -0.40
CA GLU A 37 -8.80 -15.16 -0.38
C GLU A 37 -9.20 -15.57 -1.79
N VAL A 38 -9.45 -16.87 -1.96
CA VAL A 38 -9.85 -17.49 -3.21
C VAL A 38 -10.92 -18.54 -2.99
N LEU A 39 -11.95 -18.56 -3.84
CA LEU A 39 -12.99 -19.59 -3.78
C LEU A 39 -12.43 -20.93 -4.30
N HIS A 40 -12.46 -21.95 -3.46
CA HIS A 40 -11.94 -23.26 -3.73
C HIS A 40 -13.07 -24.24 -4.05
N PHE A 41 -13.14 -24.70 -5.30
CA PHE A 41 -14.13 -25.63 -5.83
C PHE A 41 -15.61 -25.25 -5.55
N GLY A 42 -15.89 -23.97 -5.29
CA GLY A 42 -17.22 -23.52 -4.91
C GLY A 42 -17.62 -23.84 -3.46
N TYR A 43 -16.77 -24.50 -2.67
CA TYR A 43 -17.12 -24.91 -1.31
C TYR A 43 -16.81 -23.87 -0.24
N SER A 44 -15.65 -23.23 -0.33
CA SER A 44 -15.19 -22.30 0.73
C SER A 44 -14.17 -21.30 0.21
N LEU A 45 -14.05 -20.17 0.92
CA LEU A 45 -12.96 -19.22 0.72
C LEU A 45 -11.72 -19.73 1.47
N GLN A 46 -10.70 -20.05 0.71
CA GLN A 46 -9.37 -20.35 1.26
C GLN A 46 -8.57 -19.06 1.39
N ARG A 47 -7.79 -18.95 2.45
CA ARG A 47 -7.01 -17.76 2.79
C ARG A 47 -5.57 -18.12 3.05
N GLY A 48 -4.71 -17.20 2.75
CA GLY A 48 -3.30 -17.23 3.12
C GLY A 48 -2.76 -15.81 3.22
N ARG A 49 -1.50 -15.68 3.59
CA ARG A 49 -0.83 -14.39 3.77
C ARG A 49 0.61 -14.45 3.31
N PHE A 50 1.27 -13.29 3.33
CA PHE A 50 2.71 -13.18 3.17
C PHE A 50 3.30 -12.60 4.45
N ASP A 51 4.30 -13.27 5.01
CA ASP A 51 4.88 -12.93 6.32
C ASP A 51 6.01 -11.90 6.26
N LYS A 52 6.47 -11.54 5.05
CA LYS A 52 7.57 -10.60 4.88
C LYS A 52 7.23 -9.52 3.88
N THR A 53 6.98 -8.32 4.41
CA THR A 53 6.70 -7.11 3.64
C THR A 53 7.65 -6.00 4.06
N SER A 54 8.09 -5.19 3.11
CA SER A 54 8.93 -4.03 3.34
C SER A 54 8.56 -2.90 2.38
N GLY A 55 9.03 -1.69 2.65
CA GLY A 55 8.81 -0.58 1.72
C GLY A 55 8.79 0.77 2.40
N LYS A 56 8.50 1.77 1.57
CA LYS A 56 8.37 3.18 1.96
C LYS A 56 7.06 3.75 1.44
N ILE A 57 6.47 4.61 2.26
CA ILE A 57 5.29 5.38 1.90
C ILE A 57 5.64 6.86 2.13
N THR A 58 5.39 7.70 1.13
CA THR A 58 5.56 9.15 1.27
C THR A 58 4.20 9.81 1.21
N LEU A 59 3.90 10.70 2.15
CA LEU A 59 2.62 11.39 2.25
C LEU A 59 2.84 12.90 2.40
N ASP A 60 2.18 13.67 1.55
CA ASP A 60 1.92 15.09 1.71
C ASP A 60 0.42 15.29 1.88
N ILE A 61 -0.04 15.23 3.12
CA ILE A 61 -1.46 15.32 3.46
C ILE A 61 -2.02 16.69 3.06
N ALA A 62 -1.23 17.76 3.21
CA ALA A 62 -1.66 19.12 2.86
C ALA A 62 -1.84 19.30 1.34
N ALA A 63 -0.92 18.76 0.55
CA ALA A 63 -0.99 18.81 -0.91
C ALA A 63 -1.86 17.71 -1.52
N LYS A 64 -2.40 16.78 -0.70
CA LYS A 64 -3.18 15.61 -1.17
C LYS A 64 -2.39 14.75 -2.17
N LYS A 65 -1.14 14.51 -1.86
CA LYS A 65 -0.22 13.71 -2.69
C LYS A 65 0.48 12.64 -1.86
N GLY A 66 0.92 11.60 -2.53
CA GLY A 66 1.73 10.58 -1.89
C GLY A 66 2.15 9.50 -2.86
N SER A 67 2.99 8.61 -2.37
CA SER A 67 3.49 7.45 -3.12
C SER A 67 3.69 6.27 -2.18
N ALA A 68 3.67 5.08 -2.75
CA ALA A 68 4.00 3.84 -2.06
C ALA A 68 4.95 3.01 -2.94
N ASP A 69 6.01 2.47 -2.34
CA ASP A 69 6.93 1.50 -2.97
C ASP A 69 7.07 0.33 -2.00
N ILE A 70 6.34 -0.74 -2.30
CA ILE A 70 6.17 -1.90 -1.42
C ILE A 70 6.74 -3.13 -2.10
N ALA A 71 7.48 -3.93 -1.34
CA ALA A 71 8.02 -5.22 -1.76
C ALA A 71 7.62 -6.31 -0.76
N ILE A 72 7.12 -7.43 -1.28
CA ILE A 72 6.71 -8.61 -0.54
C ILE A 72 7.61 -9.76 -0.99
N ASP A 73 8.21 -10.48 -0.05
CA ASP A 73 8.94 -11.73 -0.33
C ASP A 73 7.91 -12.80 -0.74
N ALA A 74 7.89 -13.18 -2.01
CA ALA A 74 6.94 -14.18 -2.52
C ALA A 74 7.13 -15.57 -1.85
N ALA A 75 8.35 -15.88 -1.39
CA ALA A 75 8.63 -17.12 -0.69
C ALA A 75 8.08 -17.14 0.76
N SER A 76 7.63 -15.99 1.27
CA SER A 76 7.02 -15.88 2.60
C SER A 76 5.53 -16.23 2.63
N VAL A 77 5.00 -16.80 1.54
CA VAL A 77 3.61 -17.26 1.49
C VAL A 77 3.35 -18.34 2.55
N ASP A 78 2.27 -18.14 3.31
CA ASP A 78 1.80 -19.04 4.37
C ASP A 78 0.28 -19.24 4.21
N SER A 79 -0.12 -20.47 3.90
CA SER A 79 -1.51 -20.92 3.83
C SER A 79 -1.95 -21.66 5.09
N GLY A 80 -1.05 -21.84 6.06
CA GLY A 80 -1.21 -22.72 7.22
C GLY A 80 -1.01 -24.21 6.90
N VAL A 81 -0.67 -24.58 5.65
CA VAL A 81 -0.45 -25.96 5.20
C VAL A 81 0.87 -26.04 4.44
N PRO A 82 1.97 -26.55 5.05
CA PRO A 82 3.31 -26.52 4.45
C PRO A 82 3.39 -27.09 3.04
N LYS A 83 2.68 -28.19 2.76
CA LYS A 83 2.65 -28.80 1.42
C LYS A 83 1.98 -27.89 0.37
N LEU A 84 0.98 -27.11 0.78
CA LEU A 84 0.35 -26.12 -0.10
C LEU A 84 1.29 -24.93 -0.31
N ASP A 85 2.02 -24.50 0.71
CA ASP A 85 3.00 -23.43 0.59
C ASP A 85 4.11 -23.78 -0.40
N ASP A 86 4.59 -25.01 -0.40
CA ASP A 86 5.56 -25.51 -1.38
C ASP A 86 4.98 -25.45 -2.81
N HIS A 87 3.72 -25.83 -2.98
CA HIS A 87 3.05 -25.75 -4.27
C HIS A 87 2.82 -24.30 -4.72
N LEU A 88 2.41 -23.42 -3.80
CA LEU A 88 2.26 -21.98 -4.10
C LEU A 88 3.58 -21.33 -4.54
N LYS A 89 4.72 -21.79 -4.04
CA LYS A 89 6.06 -21.32 -4.44
C LYS A 89 6.50 -21.83 -5.81
N SER A 90 5.87 -22.88 -6.34
CA SER A 90 6.24 -23.52 -7.60
C SER A 90 5.87 -22.66 -8.83
N GLU A 91 6.26 -23.13 -10.01
CA GLU A 91 5.96 -22.52 -11.32
C GLU A 91 4.46 -22.49 -11.66
N ASP A 92 3.65 -23.32 -11.01
CA ASP A 92 2.19 -23.31 -11.17
C ASP A 92 1.53 -22.04 -10.62
N PHE A 93 2.21 -21.35 -9.67
CA PHE A 93 1.69 -20.15 -8.99
C PHE A 93 2.71 -19.01 -9.00
N PHE A 94 3.37 -18.73 -7.87
CA PHE A 94 4.23 -17.54 -7.73
C PHE A 94 5.60 -17.70 -8.39
N ASN A 95 6.03 -18.91 -8.71
CA ASN A 95 7.32 -19.20 -9.34
C ASN A 95 8.47 -18.43 -8.67
N VAL A 96 8.60 -18.60 -7.36
CA VAL A 96 9.48 -17.79 -6.52
C VAL A 96 10.96 -17.90 -6.91
N ALA A 97 11.35 -19.02 -7.52
CA ALA A 97 12.72 -19.24 -8.03
C ALA A 97 13.10 -18.22 -9.12
N LYS A 98 12.13 -17.78 -9.94
CA LYS A 98 12.32 -16.76 -10.97
C LYS A 98 11.87 -15.38 -10.54
N ASN A 99 10.84 -15.32 -9.70
CA ASN A 99 10.16 -14.09 -9.30
C ASN A 99 10.10 -14.02 -7.76
N PRO A 100 11.22 -13.70 -7.08
CA PRO A 100 11.29 -13.75 -5.61
C PRO A 100 10.48 -12.67 -4.93
N GLN A 101 10.02 -11.65 -5.66
CA GLN A 101 9.30 -10.52 -5.09
C GLN A 101 7.98 -10.26 -5.80
N ILE A 102 6.97 -9.87 -5.01
CA ILE A 102 5.77 -9.18 -5.45
C ILE A 102 5.97 -7.71 -5.09
N THR A 103 5.70 -6.79 -6.03
CA THR A 103 5.87 -5.35 -5.76
C THR A 103 4.61 -4.56 -6.10
N PHE A 104 4.36 -3.51 -5.32
CA PHE A 104 3.33 -2.51 -5.63
C PHE A 104 3.95 -1.13 -5.60
N LYS A 105 3.83 -0.38 -6.71
CA LYS A 105 4.34 0.98 -6.84
C LYS A 105 3.22 1.92 -7.25
N SER A 106 2.99 2.94 -6.43
CA SER A 106 1.98 3.95 -6.66
C SER A 106 2.55 5.35 -6.45
N SER A 107 2.13 6.28 -7.31
CA SER A 107 2.29 7.71 -7.13
C SER A 107 0.95 8.44 -7.22
N ASP A 108 -0.16 7.68 -7.25
CA ASP A 108 -1.52 8.18 -7.36
C ASP A 108 -2.35 7.72 -6.16
N LEU A 109 -2.42 8.59 -5.14
CA LEU A 109 -3.23 8.41 -3.95
C LEU A 109 -4.41 9.38 -3.98
N ALA A 110 -5.63 8.85 -3.84
CA ALA A 110 -6.81 9.68 -3.65
C ALA A 110 -7.05 9.97 -2.17
N PHE A 111 -7.57 11.16 -1.87
CA PHE A 111 -7.82 11.63 -0.51
C PHE A 111 -9.24 12.13 -0.33
N ASP A 112 -9.79 11.91 0.88
CA ASP A 112 -10.96 12.59 1.41
C ASP A 112 -10.58 13.19 2.76
N GLY A 113 -10.61 14.53 2.84
CA GLY A 113 -9.99 15.24 3.97
C GLY A 113 -8.53 14.81 4.12
N ASP A 114 -8.14 14.37 5.30
CA ASP A 114 -6.77 13.94 5.59
C ASP A 114 -6.57 12.40 5.42
N ASN A 115 -7.60 11.70 4.96
CA ASN A 115 -7.57 10.27 4.81
C ASN A 115 -7.29 9.86 3.37
N VAL A 116 -6.39 8.89 3.17
CA VAL A 116 -6.23 8.19 1.90
C VAL A 116 -7.44 7.28 1.69
N THR A 117 -8.10 7.40 0.54
CA THR A 117 -9.26 6.58 0.16
C THR A 117 -8.94 5.50 -0.85
N SER A 118 -7.89 5.71 -1.64
CA SER A 118 -7.37 4.68 -2.55
C SER A 118 -5.92 4.95 -2.94
N ALA A 119 -5.26 3.89 -3.42
CA ALA A 119 -3.95 3.94 -4.06
C ALA A 119 -4.04 3.22 -5.41
N THR A 120 -3.80 3.94 -6.50
CA THR A 120 -3.72 3.35 -7.85
C THR A 120 -2.26 3.23 -8.25
N GLY A 121 -1.86 2.05 -8.72
CA GLY A 121 -0.47 1.78 -9.05
C GLY A 121 -0.26 0.46 -9.78
N ASP A 122 1.00 0.14 -9.99
CA ASP A 122 1.44 -1.05 -10.70
C ASP A 122 1.72 -2.18 -9.71
N LEU A 123 0.92 -3.25 -9.78
CA LEU A 123 1.18 -4.51 -9.10
C LEU A 123 1.98 -5.43 -10.03
N THR A 124 3.15 -5.84 -9.58
CA THR A 124 3.95 -6.86 -10.27
C THR A 124 3.93 -8.14 -9.45
N MET A 125 3.49 -9.22 -10.08
CA MET A 125 3.41 -10.54 -9.46
C MET A 125 3.74 -11.60 -10.52
N ASN A 126 4.51 -12.61 -10.16
CA ASN A 126 4.99 -13.64 -11.10
C ASN A 126 5.65 -13.04 -12.37
N GLY A 127 6.38 -11.92 -12.21
CA GLY A 127 7.06 -11.22 -13.31
C GLY A 127 6.14 -10.43 -14.25
N ILE A 128 4.84 -10.38 -14.00
CA ILE A 128 3.86 -9.67 -14.82
C ILE A 128 3.31 -8.48 -14.07
N THR A 129 3.29 -7.31 -14.70
CA THR A 129 2.80 -6.06 -14.13
C THR A 129 1.40 -5.73 -14.66
N ARG A 130 0.50 -5.33 -13.74
CA ARG A 130 -0.85 -4.84 -14.06
C ARG A 130 -1.19 -3.62 -13.20
N PRO A 131 -1.90 -2.64 -13.76
CA PRO A 131 -2.45 -1.55 -12.95
C PRO A 131 -3.56 -2.09 -12.05
N VAL A 132 -3.53 -1.69 -10.77
CA VAL A 132 -4.58 -2.02 -9.79
C VAL A 132 -4.90 -0.80 -8.95
N THR A 133 -6.14 -0.75 -8.43
CA THR A 133 -6.56 0.24 -7.45
C THR A 133 -6.89 -0.48 -6.14
N LEU A 134 -6.15 -0.15 -5.11
CA LEU A 134 -6.40 -0.57 -3.73
C LEU A 134 -7.35 0.44 -3.09
N LYS A 135 -8.54 0.02 -2.66
CA LYS A 135 -9.51 0.88 -1.96
C LYS A 135 -9.28 0.78 -0.46
N ALA A 136 -9.20 1.92 0.22
CA ALA A 136 -9.06 1.93 1.67
C ALA A 136 -10.42 1.70 2.34
N ASN A 137 -10.49 0.71 3.24
CA ASN A 137 -11.59 0.53 4.18
C ASN A 137 -11.38 1.38 5.43
N ILE A 138 -10.11 1.48 5.86
CA ILE A 138 -9.66 2.26 7.02
C ILE A 138 -8.36 2.95 6.61
N PHE A 139 -8.18 4.19 7.05
CA PHE A 139 -6.89 4.88 7.02
C PHE A 139 -6.78 5.82 8.21
N LYS A 140 -5.59 5.89 8.82
CA LYS A 140 -5.33 6.78 9.94
C LYS A 140 -3.86 7.15 10.02
N CYS A 141 -3.58 8.43 10.30
CA CYS A 141 -2.28 8.90 10.77
C CYS A 141 -2.43 9.51 12.16
N ALA A 142 -1.63 9.06 13.13
CA ALA A 142 -1.63 9.57 14.51
C ALA A 142 -0.32 9.24 15.21
N PRO A 143 0.00 9.90 16.35
CA PRO A 143 1.08 9.44 17.23
C PRO A 143 0.76 8.05 17.79
N HIS A 144 1.71 7.13 17.68
CA HIS A 144 1.59 5.79 18.26
C HIS A 144 1.42 5.88 19.79
N PRO A 145 0.46 5.17 20.39
CA PRO A 145 0.11 5.35 21.81
C PRO A 145 1.26 5.04 22.77
N VAL A 146 2.17 4.15 22.40
CA VAL A 146 3.32 3.75 23.24
C VAL A 146 4.58 4.52 22.86
N THR A 147 5.02 4.45 21.59
CA THR A 147 6.30 5.02 21.14
C THR A 147 6.25 6.53 20.90
N LYS A 148 5.05 7.12 20.79
CA LYS A 148 4.77 8.53 20.45
C LYS A 148 5.27 8.95 19.06
N LYS A 149 5.92 8.08 18.28
CA LYS A 149 6.28 8.35 16.90
C LYS A 149 5.03 8.47 16.05
N LYS A 150 5.05 9.33 15.04
CA LYS A 150 3.95 9.43 14.06
C LYS A 150 3.89 8.15 13.25
N GLN A 151 2.71 7.59 13.15
CA GLN A 151 2.43 6.35 12.44
C GLN A 151 1.24 6.56 11.52
N CYS A 152 1.32 6.01 10.33
CA CYS A 152 0.19 5.93 9.40
C CYS A 152 -0.07 4.48 9.06
N GLY A 153 -1.34 4.12 8.91
CA GLY A 153 -1.72 2.77 8.52
C GLY A 153 -3.13 2.71 7.98
N GLY A 154 -3.49 1.56 7.43
CA GLY A 154 -4.81 1.33 6.87
C GLY A 154 -5.03 -0.10 6.41
N ASP A 155 -6.29 -0.40 6.15
CA ASP A 155 -6.71 -1.64 5.48
C ASP A 155 -7.18 -1.30 4.08
N PHE A 156 -6.59 -1.96 3.09
CA PHE A 156 -6.90 -1.78 1.69
C PHE A 156 -7.40 -3.10 1.08
N VAL A 157 -8.26 -3.00 0.08
CA VAL A 157 -8.83 -4.16 -0.61
C VAL A 157 -8.84 -3.96 -2.11
N THR A 158 -8.59 -5.04 -2.85
CA THR A 158 -8.83 -5.13 -4.29
C THR A 158 -9.10 -6.57 -4.68
N THR A 159 -9.69 -6.76 -5.87
CA THR A 159 -9.84 -8.09 -6.49
C THR A 159 -9.08 -8.10 -7.80
N VAL A 160 -8.30 -9.14 -8.03
CA VAL A 160 -7.53 -9.36 -9.24
C VAL A 160 -7.82 -10.73 -9.83
N LYS A 161 -7.58 -10.92 -11.12
CA LYS A 161 -7.57 -12.24 -11.73
C LYS A 161 -6.14 -12.80 -11.70
N ARG A 162 -5.97 -13.95 -11.04
CA ARG A 162 -4.65 -14.61 -10.97
C ARG A 162 -4.12 -14.99 -12.35
N SER A 163 -5.01 -15.26 -13.31
CA SER A 163 -4.64 -15.53 -14.69
C SER A 163 -3.98 -14.35 -15.39
N ASP A 164 -4.30 -13.10 -15.03
CA ASP A 164 -3.66 -11.88 -15.55
C ASP A 164 -2.19 -11.78 -15.16
N PHE A 165 -1.79 -12.51 -14.10
CA PHE A 165 -0.41 -12.66 -13.63
C PHE A 165 0.19 -14.02 -13.98
N GLY A 166 -0.38 -14.73 -14.97
CA GLY A 166 0.16 -15.99 -15.48
C GLY A 166 -0.14 -17.22 -14.64
N MET A 167 -0.79 -17.12 -13.50
CA MET A 167 -1.16 -18.23 -12.61
C MET A 167 -2.42 -18.93 -13.12
N LYS A 168 -2.25 -19.94 -13.97
CA LYS A 168 -3.34 -20.62 -14.69
C LYS A 168 -3.63 -22.03 -14.19
N TYR A 169 -2.88 -22.53 -13.22
CA TYR A 169 -3.11 -23.87 -12.68
C TYR A 169 -4.54 -24.01 -12.15
N ALA A 170 -5.23 -25.11 -12.50
CA ALA A 170 -6.59 -25.44 -12.08
C ALA A 170 -7.63 -24.30 -12.24
N LEU A 171 -7.53 -23.49 -13.30
CA LEU A 171 -8.58 -22.51 -13.64
C LEU A 171 -9.90 -23.26 -13.88
N GLY A 172 -10.98 -22.65 -13.37
CA GLY A 172 -12.31 -23.25 -13.33
C GLY A 172 -12.64 -23.83 -11.96
N PRO A 173 -12.05 -24.98 -11.57
CA PRO A 173 -12.26 -25.52 -10.22
C PRO A 173 -11.78 -24.58 -9.11
N LEU A 174 -10.60 -23.99 -9.27
CA LEU A 174 -10.10 -22.91 -8.42
C LEU A 174 -10.42 -21.57 -9.09
N ALA A 175 -11.12 -20.69 -8.38
CA ALA A 175 -11.53 -19.39 -8.94
C ALA A 175 -10.34 -18.60 -9.51
N ASP A 176 -10.61 -17.86 -10.58
CA ASP A 176 -9.65 -16.95 -11.18
C ASP A 176 -9.56 -15.65 -10.36
N GLU A 177 -10.67 -15.17 -9.85
CA GLU A 177 -10.72 -13.98 -9.00
C GLU A 177 -10.17 -14.27 -7.61
N VAL A 178 -9.24 -13.42 -7.17
CA VAL A 178 -8.61 -13.46 -5.86
C VAL A 178 -8.79 -12.09 -5.23
N THR A 179 -9.36 -12.04 -4.02
CA THR A 179 -9.45 -10.82 -3.25
C THR A 179 -8.19 -10.67 -2.38
N LEU A 180 -7.58 -9.50 -2.48
CA LEU A 180 -6.41 -9.12 -1.70
C LEU A 180 -6.84 -8.16 -0.60
N HIS A 181 -6.45 -8.45 0.64
CA HIS A 181 -6.64 -7.59 1.80
C HIS A 181 -5.25 -7.20 2.32
N ILE A 182 -4.98 -5.92 2.38
CA ILE A 182 -3.66 -5.38 2.70
C ILE A 182 -3.78 -4.55 3.97
N SER A 183 -3.45 -5.16 5.11
CA SER A 183 -3.21 -4.41 6.34
C SER A 183 -1.80 -3.86 6.30
N VAL A 184 -1.63 -2.56 6.41
CA VAL A 184 -0.34 -1.89 6.39
C VAL A 184 -0.22 -0.88 7.52
N GLU A 185 0.88 -0.96 8.26
CA GLU A 185 1.30 0.07 9.21
C GLU A 185 2.70 0.56 8.84
N SER A 186 2.97 1.84 9.09
CA SER A 186 4.24 2.46 8.76
C SER A 186 4.60 3.55 9.75
N ILE A 187 5.87 3.65 10.10
CA ILE A 187 6.38 4.57 11.11
C ILE A 187 7.18 5.67 10.40
N LYS A 188 6.94 6.92 10.78
CA LYS A 188 7.68 8.07 10.26
C LYS A 188 9.17 7.92 10.54
N ASP A 189 9.96 8.17 9.50
CA ASP A 189 11.43 8.12 9.53
C ASP A 189 12.03 9.15 10.48
#